data_6c9581e6a57df8944aba9b69def110d9
#
_entry.id   6c9581e6a57df8944aba9b69def110d9
#
_cell.length_a   1.000
_cell.length_b   1.000
_cell.length_c   1.000
_cell.angle_alpha   90.00
_cell.angle_beta   90.00
_cell.angle_gamma   90.00
#
_symmetry.space_group_name_H-M   'P 1'
#
loop_
_entity.id
_entity.type
_entity.pdbx_description
1 polymer ?
#
loop_
_entity_poly.entity_id
_entity_poly.type
_entity_poly.pdbx_seq_one_letter_code
_entity_poly.pdbx_strand_id
1 'polypeptide(L)'
;MDSQFWTYLLVGITFTIYIVIAIWSRAQSTKEFYIAGAGINPIINGMATAADWMSAASFLSMAGLISVLGYGGSQYLMGWTGGYVLLALCLAPYLRKFGKFTVPDFIGERYYSSNARLIALICAIFISFTYVVGQMKGVGVAFSRFLEIPFENGVIIGIGIVFFYAVLGGMKGITYTQVAQYCVLIFAFTVPAIYLSLQATGNPIPQLGFGSKTMDGVYLLEKLNQLSVDLGFEKYTDVNRTTLINVFFITAALMFGTAGLPHVIVRFFTVPKVRDARISAGWALLFISILYTTAP
;
A
#
# COMPACT_ATOMS: atom_id res chain seq x y z
N MET A 1 -4.58 6.17 32.95
CA MET A 1 -5.48 5.59 31.94
C MET A 1 -4.73 4.46 31.29
N ASP A 2 -5.37 3.31 31.15
CA ASP A 2 -4.76 2.09 30.62
C ASP A 2 -4.48 2.25 29.11
N SER A 3 -3.36 1.71 28.61
CA SER A 3 -3.00 1.77 27.19
C SER A 3 -4.09 1.14 26.29
N GLN A 4 -4.76 0.11 26.80
CA GLN A 4 -5.89 -0.54 26.13
C GLN A 4 -7.08 0.40 25.92
N PHE A 5 -7.42 1.25 26.88
CA PHE A 5 -8.47 2.25 26.73
C PHE A 5 -8.22 3.16 25.51
N TRP A 6 -7.00 3.67 25.38
CA TRP A 6 -6.63 4.51 24.25
C TRP A 6 -6.67 3.76 22.92
N THR A 7 -6.26 2.48 22.91
CA THR A 7 -6.32 1.63 21.73
C THR A 7 -7.78 1.46 21.27
N TYR A 8 -8.68 1.07 22.15
CA TYR A 8 -10.10 0.91 21.80
C TYR A 8 -10.75 2.22 21.37
N LEU A 9 -10.43 3.33 22.04
CA LEU A 9 -10.94 4.64 21.70
C LEU A 9 -10.50 5.07 20.29
N LEU A 10 -9.21 4.97 19.98
CA LEU A 10 -8.66 5.35 18.68
C LEU A 10 -9.17 4.46 17.56
N VAL A 11 -9.22 3.15 17.78
CA VAL A 11 -9.80 2.20 16.82
C VAL A 11 -11.27 2.51 16.59
N GLY A 12 -12.05 2.71 17.65
CA GLY A 12 -13.48 3.06 17.56
C GLY A 12 -13.72 4.36 16.79
N ILE A 13 -12.96 5.41 17.06
CA ILE A 13 -13.06 6.70 16.36
C ILE A 13 -12.72 6.53 14.87
N THR A 14 -11.62 5.88 14.55
CA THR A 14 -11.19 5.73 13.15
C THR A 14 -12.16 4.90 12.33
N PHE A 15 -12.66 3.78 12.86
CA PHE A 15 -13.69 2.98 12.17
C PHE A 15 -15.00 3.74 12.02
N THR A 16 -15.42 4.50 13.03
CA THR A 16 -16.62 5.34 12.94
C THR A 16 -16.48 6.36 11.80
N ILE A 17 -15.33 7.04 11.71
CA ILE A 17 -15.06 7.98 10.61
C ILE A 17 -15.17 7.27 9.25
N TYR A 18 -14.56 6.10 9.10
CA TYR A 18 -14.58 5.36 7.83
C TYR A 18 -15.99 4.91 7.44
N ILE A 19 -16.77 4.44 8.39
CA ILE A 19 -18.18 4.05 8.16
C ILE A 19 -19.02 5.27 7.76
N VAL A 20 -18.86 6.40 8.45
CA VAL A 20 -19.57 7.65 8.13
C VAL A 20 -19.22 8.12 6.71
N ILE A 21 -17.95 8.11 6.34
CA ILE A 21 -17.50 8.47 4.99
C ILE A 21 -18.11 7.51 3.95
N ALA A 22 -18.10 6.20 4.21
CA ALA A 22 -18.65 5.20 3.29
C ALA A 22 -20.15 5.40 3.06
N ILE A 23 -20.91 5.70 4.12
CA ILE A 23 -22.35 5.97 4.02
C ILE A 23 -22.62 7.28 3.28
N TRP A 24 -21.86 8.33 3.60
CA TRP A 24 -21.99 9.64 2.95
C TRP A 24 -21.65 9.60 1.46
N SER A 25 -20.60 8.87 1.09
CA SER A 25 -20.09 8.77 -0.27
C SER A 25 -20.60 7.54 -1.03
N ARG A 26 -21.68 6.90 -0.56
CA ARG A 26 -22.26 5.71 -1.19
C ARG A 26 -22.53 5.91 -2.68
N ALA A 27 -22.28 4.87 -3.46
CA ALA A 27 -22.55 4.87 -4.88
C ALA A 27 -24.07 4.83 -5.16
N GLN A 28 -24.55 5.73 -6.02
CA GLN A 28 -25.96 5.84 -6.40
C GLN A 28 -26.24 5.33 -7.83
N SER A 29 -25.20 5.00 -8.57
CA SER A 29 -25.29 4.50 -9.95
C SER A 29 -24.24 3.42 -10.21
N THR A 30 -24.48 2.59 -11.22
CA THR A 30 -23.53 1.57 -11.69
C THR A 30 -22.17 2.19 -12.01
N LYS A 31 -22.15 3.36 -12.63
CA LYS A 31 -20.92 4.09 -12.96
C LYS A 31 -20.17 4.55 -11.71
N GLU A 32 -20.88 5.03 -10.69
CA GLU A 32 -20.25 5.39 -9.41
C GLU A 32 -19.74 4.15 -8.66
N PHE A 33 -20.46 3.04 -8.75
CA PHE A 33 -20.08 1.79 -8.12
C PHE A 33 -18.78 1.21 -8.69
N TYR A 34 -18.61 1.17 -10.02
CA TYR A 34 -17.43 0.55 -10.64
C TYR A 34 -16.24 1.50 -10.82
N ILE A 35 -16.46 2.77 -11.11
CA ILE A 35 -15.41 3.73 -11.46
C ILE A 35 -15.57 5.10 -10.80
N ALA A 36 -16.27 5.17 -9.66
CA ALA A 36 -16.50 6.41 -8.92
C ALA A 36 -17.04 7.58 -9.79
N GLY A 37 -17.86 7.26 -10.80
CA GLY A 37 -18.40 8.23 -11.75
C GLY A 37 -17.37 8.78 -12.77
N ALA A 38 -16.12 8.33 -12.74
CA ALA A 38 -14.98 8.88 -13.49
C ALA A 38 -14.78 10.39 -13.25
N GLY A 39 -15.01 10.87 -12.03
CA GLY A 39 -14.97 12.29 -11.67
C GLY A 39 -14.00 12.63 -10.53
N ILE A 40 -13.17 11.70 -10.10
CA ILE A 40 -12.25 11.89 -8.97
C ILE A 40 -11.13 12.86 -9.34
N ASN A 41 -10.84 13.80 -8.45
CA ASN A 41 -9.70 14.72 -8.58
C ASN A 41 -8.38 13.93 -8.60
N PRO A 42 -7.40 14.29 -9.45
CA PRO A 42 -6.13 13.56 -9.57
C PRO A 42 -5.34 13.44 -8.27
N ILE A 43 -5.33 14.47 -7.41
CA ILE A 43 -4.62 14.44 -6.13
C ILE A 43 -5.31 13.46 -5.18
N ILE A 44 -6.63 13.54 -5.07
CA ILE A 44 -7.46 12.63 -4.26
C ILE A 44 -7.26 11.18 -4.71
N ASN A 45 -7.25 10.95 -6.03
CA ASN A 45 -6.97 9.62 -6.57
C ASN A 45 -5.54 9.16 -6.30
N GLY A 46 -4.57 10.07 -6.34
CA GLY A 46 -3.19 9.79 -5.95
C GLY A 46 -3.06 9.36 -4.49
N MET A 47 -3.75 10.05 -3.56
CA MET A 47 -3.81 9.68 -2.14
C MET A 47 -4.46 8.30 -1.95
N ALA A 48 -5.60 8.06 -2.60
CA ALA A 48 -6.27 6.77 -2.52
C ALA A 48 -5.40 5.63 -3.08
N THR A 49 -4.68 5.87 -4.17
CA THR A 49 -3.72 4.92 -4.72
C THR A 49 -2.55 4.68 -3.77
N ALA A 50 -2.03 5.70 -3.12
CA ALA A 50 -0.99 5.54 -2.10
C ALA A 50 -1.48 4.74 -0.89
N ALA A 51 -2.75 4.89 -0.50
CA ALA A 51 -3.36 4.05 0.53
C ALA A 51 -3.43 2.56 0.13
N ASP A 52 -3.64 2.26 -1.16
CA ASP A 52 -3.55 0.87 -1.66
C ASP A 52 -2.15 0.29 -1.44
N TRP A 53 -1.10 1.12 -1.54
CA TRP A 53 0.29 0.72 -1.22
C TRP A 53 0.55 0.55 0.27
N MET A 54 -0.18 1.25 1.13
CA MET A 54 -0.11 1.11 2.59
C MET A 54 -0.89 -0.12 3.07
N SER A 55 -0.73 -1.22 2.37
CA SER A 55 -1.34 -2.52 2.65
C SER A 55 -0.70 -3.21 3.87
N ALA A 56 -1.27 -4.32 4.30
CA ALA A 56 -0.68 -5.15 5.35
C ALA A 56 0.76 -5.56 5.02
N ALA A 57 1.07 -5.83 3.74
CA ALA A 57 2.43 -6.16 3.32
C ALA A 57 3.40 -4.99 3.47
N SER A 58 3.01 -3.78 3.04
CA SER A 58 3.91 -2.62 3.08
C SER A 58 3.95 -1.94 4.45
N PHE A 59 2.83 -1.84 5.15
CA PHE A 59 2.76 -1.09 6.40
C PHE A 59 3.12 -1.96 7.62
N LEU A 60 2.58 -3.18 7.70
CA LEU A 60 2.82 -4.06 8.86
C LEU A 60 4.08 -4.93 8.68
N SER A 61 4.29 -5.48 7.47
CA SER A 61 5.35 -6.47 7.27
C SER A 61 6.69 -5.85 6.89
N MET A 62 6.69 -4.68 6.23
CA MET A 62 7.92 -4.17 5.59
C MET A 62 8.96 -3.70 6.59
N ALA A 63 8.54 -2.95 7.63
CA ALA A 63 9.45 -2.54 8.70
C ALA A 63 10.07 -3.77 9.40
N GLY A 64 9.26 -4.80 9.70
CA GLY A 64 9.74 -6.05 10.27
C GLY A 64 10.67 -6.82 9.32
N LEU A 65 10.40 -6.82 8.02
CA LEU A 65 11.25 -7.48 7.03
C LEU A 65 12.62 -6.78 6.92
N ILE A 66 12.63 -5.45 6.88
CA ILE A 66 13.87 -4.66 6.83
C ILE A 66 14.66 -4.82 8.13
N SER A 67 14.02 -4.86 9.29
CA SER A 67 14.72 -5.07 10.57
C SER A 67 15.45 -6.43 10.61
N VAL A 68 14.92 -7.47 9.95
CA VAL A 68 15.53 -8.81 9.89
C VAL A 68 16.53 -8.94 8.73
N LEU A 69 16.18 -8.48 7.54
CA LEU A 69 17.00 -8.60 6.33
C LEU A 69 18.00 -7.45 6.16
N GLY A 70 17.88 -6.40 6.95
CA GLY A 70 18.67 -5.18 6.78
C GLY A 70 18.41 -4.51 5.43
N TYR A 71 19.44 -3.89 4.88
CA TYR A 71 19.39 -3.19 3.59
C TYR A 71 18.92 -4.09 2.43
N GLY A 72 19.20 -5.40 2.49
CA GLY A 72 18.71 -6.37 1.51
C GLY A 72 17.18 -6.40 1.36
N GLY A 73 16.42 -5.98 2.38
CA GLY A 73 14.97 -5.84 2.31
C GLY A 73 14.47 -4.78 1.31
N SER A 74 15.33 -3.83 0.91
CA SER A 74 14.99 -2.77 -0.04
C SER A 74 14.62 -3.27 -1.44
N GLN A 75 15.06 -4.47 -1.82
CA GLN A 75 14.69 -5.12 -3.09
C GLN A 75 13.17 -5.26 -3.28
N TYR A 76 12.42 -5.47 -2.19
CA TYR A 76 10.97 -5.54 -2.22
C TYR A 76 10.33 -4.18 -2.49
N LEU A 77 10.83 -3.12 -1.84
CA LEU A 77 10.37 -1.75 -2.06
C LEU A 77 10.61 -1.30 -3.50
N MET A 78 11.80 -1.60 -4.03
CA MET A 78 12.15 -1.29 -5.43
C MET A 78 11.25 -2.04 -6.41
N GLY A 79 10.98 -3.32 -6.17
CA GLY A 79 10.10 -4.12 -7.02
C GLY A 79 8.68 -3.57 -7.08
N TRP A 80 8.08 -3.29 -5.94
CA TRP A 80 6.72 -2.73 -5.87
C TRP A 80 6.62 -1.34 -6.48
N THR A 81 7.56 -0.44 -6.16
CA THR A 81 7.58 0.91 -6.73
C THR A 81 7.83 0.87 -8.23
N GLY A 82 8.80 0.04 -8.68
CA GLY A 82 9.09 -0.16 -10.10
C GLY A 82 7.88 -0.68 -10.89
N GLY A 83 7.10 -1.59 -10.29
CA GLY A 83 5.86 -2.08 -10.88
C GLY A 83 4.81 -0.99 -11.07
N TYR A 84 4.67 -0.08 -10.10
CA TYR A 84 3.78 1.06 -10.26
C TYR A 84 4.27 2.04 -11.33
N VAL A 85 5.57 2.31 -11.40
CA VAL A 85 6.17 3.14 -12.46
C VAL A 85 5.90 2.51 -13.83
N LEU A 86 6.12 1.20 -13.97
CA LEU A 86 5.83 0.47 -15.19
C LEU A 86 4.34 0.59 -15.59
N LEU A 87 3.42 0.40 -14.65
CA LEU A 87 2.00 0.56 -14.85
C LEU A 87 1.65 2.00 -15.27
N ALA A 88 2.17 2.99 -14.55
CA ALA A 88 1.89 4.41 -14.80
C ALA A 88 2.36 4.89 -16.17
N LEU A 89 3.54 4.44 -16.61
CA LEU A 89 4.13 4.85 -17.89
C LEU A 89 3.55 4.05 -19.07
N CYS A 90 3.43 2.73 -18.92
CA CYS A 90 3.12 1.84 -20.05
C CYS A 90 1.62 1.55 -20.20
N LEU A 91 0.83 1.53 -19.11
CA LEU A 91 -0.55 1.08 -19.15
C LEU A 91 -1.58 2.17 -18.85
N ALA A 92 -1.35 3.02 -17.87
CA ALA A 92 -2.34 3.97 -17.38
C ALA A 92 -2.97 4.87 -18.45
N PRO A 93 -2.22 5.50 -19.37
CA PRO A 93 -2.79 6.34 -20.40
C PRO A 93 -3.67 5.56 -21.38
N TYR A 94 -3.26 4.33 -21.73
CA TYR A 94 -3.99 3.48 -22.67
C TYR A 94 -5.28 2.93 -22.04
N LEU A 95 -5.21 2.47 -20.80
CA LEU A 95 -6.36 2.01 -20.04
C LEU A 95 -7.43 3.09 -19.94
N ARG A 96 -7.04 4.31 -19.58
CA ARG A 96 -7.98 5.44 -19.49
C ARG A 96 -8.53 5.84 -20.84
N LYS A 97 -7.72 5.84 -21.89
CA LYS A 97 -8.16 6.16 -23.27
C LYS A 97 -9.17 5.14 -23.78
N PHE A 98 -9.00 3.87 -23.44
CA PHE A 98 -9.86 2.79 -23.87
C PHE A 98 -11.27 2.87 -23.25
N GLY A 99 -11.40 3.40 -22.03
CA GLY A 99 -12.68 3.79 -21.44
C GLY A 99 -13.56 2.65 -20.94
N LYS A 100 -13.02 1.44 -20.74
CA LYS A 100 -13.74 0.30 -20.15
C LYS A 100 -13.65 0.30 -18.63
N PHE A 101 -14.48 -0.53 -17.99
CA PHE A 101 -14.57 -0.56 -16.51
C PHE A 101 -13.63 -1.57 -15.88
N THR A 102 -13.23 -2.59 -16.61
CA THR A 102 -12.43 -3.71 -16.07
C THR A 102 -11.26 -4.08 -16.97
N VAL A 103 -10.23 -4.70 -16.38
CA VAL A 103 -9.07 -5.23 -17.11
C VAL A 103 -9.47 -6.36 -18.08
N PRO A 104 -10.33 -7.32 -17.69
CA PRO A 104 -10.82 -8.33 -18.62
C PRO A 104 -11.52 -7.75 -19.87
N ASP A 105 -12.30 -6.68 -19.70
CA ASP A 105 -12.94 -6.00 -20.83
C ASP A 105 -11.89 -5.38 -21.76
N PHE A 106 -10.88 -4.72 -21.20
CA PHE A 106 -9.77 -4.16 -21.95
C PHE A 106 -9.06 -5.23 -22.77
N ILE A 107 -8.73 -6.37 -22.16
CA ILE A 107 -8.02 -7.47 -22.83
C ILE A 107 -8.91 -8.08 -23.92
N GLY A 108 -10.18 -8.37 -23.62
CA GLY A 108 -11.11 -8.95 -24.57
C GLY A 108 -11.28 -8.13 -25.83
N GLU A 109 -11.42 -6.82 -25.69
CA GLU A 109 -11.56 -5.92 -26.84
C GLU A 109 -10.22 -5.66 -27.55
N ARG A 110 -9.11 -5.57 -26.80
CA ARG A 110 -7.77 -5.37 -27.39
C ARG A 110 -7.36 -6.51 -28.30
N TYR A 111 -7.72 -7.73 -27.95
CA TYR A 111 -7.42 -8.94 -28.73
C TYR A 111 -8.58 -9.43 -29.59
N TYR A 112 -9.72 -8.71 -29.58
CA TYR A 112 -10.94 -9.12 -30.33
C TYR A 112 -11.35 -10.56 -30.04
N SER A 113 -11.21 -11.02 -28.77
CA SER A 113 -11.42 -12.42 -28.41
C SER A 113 -12.19 -12.57 -27.10
N SER A 114 -13.34 -13.25 -27.17
CA SER A 114 -14.13 -13.62 -25.99
C SER A 114 -13.38 -14.61 -25.08
N ASN A 115 -12.58 -15.50 -25.67
CA ASN A 115 -11.77 -16.44 -24.90
C ASN A 115 -10.66 -15.72 -24.11
N ALA A 116 -10.00 -14.71 -24.71
CA ALA A 116 -9.03 -13.88 -24.02
C ALA A 116 -9.67 -13.12 -22.85
N ARG A 117 -10.90 -12.61 -23.02
CA ARG A 117 -11.67 -11.97 -21.96
C ARG A 117 -11.97 -12.94 -20.81
N LEU A 118 -12.41 -14.17 -21.13
CA LEU A 118 -12.73 -15.20 -20.13
C LEU A 118 -11.49 -15.60 -19.32
N ILE A 119 -10.37 -15.84 -19.99
CA ILE A 119 -9.09 -16.16 -19.32
C ILE A 119 -8.65 -15.01 -18.42
N ALA A 120 -8.71 -13.77 -18.91
CA ALA A 120 -8.37 -12.59 -18.12
C ALA A 120 -9.29 -12.43 -16.89
N LEU A 121 -10.57 -12.77 -17.00
CA LEU A 121 -11.51 -12.76 -15.88
C LEU A 121 -11.12 -13.81 -14.82
N ILE A 122 -10.82 -15.03 -15.21
CA ILE A 122 -10.39 -16.09 -14.30
C ILE A 122 -9.09 -15.67 -13.58
N CYS A 123 -8.11 -15.15 -14.32
CA CYS A 123 -6.87 -14.63 -13.75
C CYS A 123 -7.13 -13.48 -12.76
N ALA A 124 -7.99 -12.53 -13.10
CA ALA A 124 -8.32 -11.41 -12.23
C ALA A 124 -8.99 -11.86 -10.92
N ILE A 125 -9.88 -12.84 -10.97
CA ILE A 125 -10.51 -13.44 -9.77
C ILE A 125 -9.46 -14.13 -8.92
N PHE A 126 -8.59 -14.94 -9.50
CA PHE A 126 -7.53 -15.65 -8.77
C PHE A 126 -6.55 -14.69 -8.10
N ILE A 127 -6.09 -13.67 -8.81
CA ILE A 127 -5.19 -12.63 -8.28
C ILE A 127 -5.87 -11.89 -7.11
N SER A 128 -7.11 -11.44 -7.31
CA SER A 128 -7.86 -10.70 -6.29
C SER A 128 -8.13 -11.54 -5.04
N PHE A 129 -8.49 -12.81 -5.21
CA PHE A 129 -8.70 -13.74 -4.10
C PHE A 129 -7.43 -13.95 -3.28
N THR A 130 -6.31 -14.24 -3.95
CA THR A 130 -5.00 -14.43 -3.29
C THR A 130 -4.58 -13.16 -2.53
N TYR A 131 -4.80 -11.99 -3.13
CA TYR A 131 -4.52 -10.72 -2.47
C TYR A 131 -5.37 -10.49 -1.22
N VAL A 132 -6.68 -10.74 -1.29
CA VAL A 132 -7.60 -10.60 -0.15
C VAL A 132 -7.22 -11.53 1.00
N VAL A 133 -6.85 -12.79 0.72
CA VAL A 133 -6.37 -13.72 1.75
C VAL A 133 -5.18 -13.16 2.51
N GLY A 134 -4.19 -12.59 1.80
CA GLY A 134 -3.04 -11.94 2.42
C GLY A 134 -3.43 -10.73 3.29
N GLN A 135 -4.36 -9.88 2.82
CA GLN A 135 -4.83 -8.72 3.57
C GLN A 135 -5.61 -9.13 4.82
N MET A 136 -6.48 -10.14 4.72
CA MET A 136 -7.26 -10.63 5.86
C MET A 136 -6.37 -11.26 6.93
N LYS A 137 -5.27 -11.93 6.54
CA LYS A 137 -4.26 -12.37 7.49
C LYS A 137 -3.66 -11.19 8.27
N GLY A 138 -3.32 -10.09 7.60
CA GLY A 138 -2.83 -8.87 8.25
C GLY A 138 -3.84 -8.27 9.23
N VAL A 139 -5.11 -8.21 8.84
CA VAL A 139 -6.20 -7.72 9.71
C VAL A 139 -6.35 -8.62 10.94
N GLY A 140 -6.36 -9.94 10.76
CA GLY A 140 -6.44 -10.91 11.86
C GLY A 140 -5.29 -10.74 12.87
N VAL A 141 -4.05 -10.60 12.37
CA VAL A 141 -2.86 -10.35 13.23
C VAL A 141 -2.99 -9.03 13.97
N ALA A 142 -3.37 -7.93 13.28
CA ALA A 142 -3.53 -6.63 13.90
C ALA A 142 -4.61 -6.65 14.99
N PHE A 143 -5.79 -7.20 14.71
CA PHE A 143 -6.87 -7.25 15.67
C PHE A 143 -6.55 -8.18 16.86
N SER A 144 -5.93 -9.34 16.59
CA SER A 144 -5.48 -10.23 17.66
C SER A 144 -4.48 -9.53 18.59
N ARG A 145 -3.55 -8.76 18.02
CA ARG A 145 -2.52 -8.09 18.83
C ARG A 145 -3.02 -6.86 19.59
N PHE A 146 -3.84 -6.03 18.94
CA PHE A 146 -4.24 -4.74 19.51
C PHE A 146 -5.57 -4.81 20.27
N LEU A 147 -6.49 -5.70 19.87
CA LEU A 147 -7.78 -5.87 20.55
C LEU A 147 -7.80 -7.09 21.48
N GLU A 148 -6.70 -7.85 21.54
CA GLU A 148 -6.56 -9.04 22.39
C GLU A 148 -7.65 -10.10 22.15
N ILE A 149 -8.10 -10.26 20.92
CA ILE A 149 -9.09 -11.24 20.50
C ILE A 149 -8.44 -12.40 19.73
N PRO A 150 -9.06 -13.60 19.70
CA PRO A 150 -8.59 -14.68 18.85
C PRO A 150 -8.44 -14.26 17.38
N PHE A 151 -7.42 -14.77 16.71
CA PHE A 151 -7.10 -14.43 15.32
C PHE A 151 -8.30 -14.61 14.37
N GLU A 152 -9.01 -15.71 14.50
CA GLU A 152 -10.18 -16.06 13.68
C GLU A 152 -11.29 -15.02 13.84
N ASN A 153 -11.55 -14.58 15.07
CA ASN A 153 -12.55 -13.54 15.35
C ASN A 153 -12.13 -12.20 14.73
N GLY A 154 -10.84 -11.87 14.80
CA GLY A 154 -10.28 -10.68 14.15
C GLY A 154 -10.50 -10.69 12.63
N VAL A 155 -10.28 -11.83 11.99
CA VAL A 155 -10.53 -12.00 10.54
C VAL A 155 -12.02 -11.86 10.22
N ILE A 156 -12.92 -12.49 11.00
CA ILE A 156 -14.37 -12.44 10.77
C ILE A 156 -14.89 -11.01 10.92
N ILE A 157 -14.50 -10.30 11.98
CA ILE A 157 -14.87 -8.90 12.20
C ILE A 157 -14.35 -8.03 11.05
N GLY A 158 -13.09 -8.21 10.67
CA GLY A 158 -12.47 -7.47 9.56
C GLY A 158 -13.20 -7.67 8.23
N ILE A 159 -13.51 -8.91 7.86
CA ILE A 159 -14.28 -9.23 6.66
C ILE A 159 -15.65 -8.57 6.71
N GLY A 160 -16.36 -8.65 7.86
CA GLY A 160 -17.68 -8.05 8.04
C GLY A 160 -17.66 -6.53 7.81
N ILE A 161 -16.70 -5.82 8.40
CA ILE A 161 -16.52 -4.37 8.23
C ILE A 161 -16.22 -4.03 6.77
N VAL A 162 -15.23 -4.71 6.15
CA VAL A 162 -14.82 -4.46 4.76
C VAL A 162 -15.99 -4.73 3.81
N PHE A 163 -16.70 -5.84 3.98
CA PHE A 163 -17.84 -6.19 3.16
C PHE A 163 -18.94 -5.12 3.25
N PHE A 164 -19.24 -4.64 4.46
CA PHE A 164 -20.25 -3.63 4.68
C PHE A 164 -19.97 -2.35 3.90
N TYR A 165 -18.78 -1.75 4.05
CA TYR A 165 -18.53 -0.48 3.38
C TYR A 165 -18.18 -0.65 1.88
N ALA A 166 -17.65 -1.80 1.45
CA ALA A 166 -17.39 -2.05 0.04
C ALA A 166 -18.69 -2.21 -0.76
N VAL A 167 -19.67 -2.95 -0.22
CA VAL A 167 -20.98 -3.15 -0.86
C VAL A 167 -21.77 -1.86 -0.92
N LEU A 168 -21.80 -1.09 0.17
CA LEU A 168 -22.56 0.17 0.22
C LEU A 168 -21.87 1.31 -0.54
N GLY A 169 -20.56 1.42 -0.38
CA GLY A 169 -19.79 2.54 -0.92
C GLY A 169 -19.43 2.40 -2.39
N GLY A 170 -19.24 1.16 -2.87
CA GLY A 170 -18.65 0.92 -4.18
C GLY A 170 -17.32 1.66 -4.34
N MET A 171 -16.84 1.83 -5.56
CA MET A 171 -15.56 2.47 -5.86
C MET A 171 -15.49 3.93 -5.40
N LYS A 172 -16.64 4.65 -5.38
CA LYS A 172 -16.72 6.02 -4.90
C LYS A 172 -16.49 6.10 -3.40
N GLY A 173 -17.21 5.31 -2.62
CA GLY A 173 -17.06 5.22 -1.17
C GLY A 173 -15.67 4.74 -0.76
N ILE A 174 -15.17 3.68 -1.39
CA ILE A 174 -13.82 3.15 -1.17
C ILE A 174 -12.77 4.24 -1.39
N THR A 175 -12.85 5.01 -2.48
CA THR A 175 -11.88 6.06 -2.78
C THR A 175 -11.80 7.12 -1.68
N TYR A 176 -12.93 7.65 -1.22
CA TYR A 176 -12.92 8.68 -0.16
C TYR A 176 -12.51 8.12 1.20
N THR A 177 -12.90 6.89 1.52
CA THR A 177 -12.43 6.21 2.75
C THR A 177 -10.91 6.03 2.71
N GLN A 178 -10.34 5.64 1.59
CA GLN A 178 -8.90 5.48 1.44
C GLN A 178 -8.12 6.79 1.52
N VAL A 179 -8.71 7.91 1.09
CA VAL A 179 -8.10 9.24 1.32
C VAL A 179 -7.97 9.53 2.81
N ALA A 180 -9.02 9.26 3.58
CA ALA A 180 -8.97 9.42 5.03
C ALA A 180 -7.95 8.44 5.67
N GLN A 181 -7.93 7.20 5.20
CA GLN A 181 -6.94 6.21 5.63
C GLN A 181 -5.52 6.66 5.31
N TYR A 182 -5.26 7.20 4.11
CA TYR A 182 -3.96 7.74 3.74
C TYR A 182 -3.49 8.80 4.75
N CYS A 183 -4.34 9.76 5.09
CA CYS A 183 -3.98 10.81 6.04
C CYS A 183 -3.60 10.23 7.43
N VAL A 184 -4.36 9.26 7.92
CA VAL A 184 -4.07 8.60 9.20
C VAL A 184 -2.78 7.78 9.11
N LEU A 185 -2.64 6.97 8.07
CA LEU A 185 -1.49 6.06 7.92
C LEU A 185 -0.17 6.79 7.72
N ILE A 186 -0.14 7.82 6.86
CA ILE A 186 1.09 8.58 6.62
C ILE A 186 1.54 9.31 7.90
N PHE A 187 0.59 9.87 8.65
CA PHE A 187 0.88 10.49 9.93
C PHE A 187 1.41 9.46 10.95
N ALA A 188 0.70 8.35 11.10
CA ALA A 188 1.07 7.29 12.04
C ALA A 188 2.44 6.64 11.72
N PHE A 189 2.86 6.67 10.46
CA PHE A 189 4.16 6.13 10.04
C PHE A 189 5.30 7.14 10.17
N THR A 190 5.06 8.39 9.74
CA THR A 190 6.12 9.40 9.70
C THR A 190 6.45 9.99 11.07
N VAL A 191 5.46 10.17 11.96
CA VAL A 191 5.69 10.76 13.29
C VAL A 191 6.65 9.94 14.14
N PRO A 192 6.48 8.61 14.32
CA PRO A 192 7.47 7.80 15.03
C PRO A 192 8.85 7.83 14.38
N ALA A 193 8.92 7.80 13.04
CA ALA A 193 10.19 7.85 12.33
C ALA A 193 10.94 9.17 12.53
N ILE A 194 10.22 10.32 12.52
CA ILE A 194 10.77 11.63 12.83
C ILE A 194 11.30 11.66 14.29
N TYR A 195 10.51 11.13 15.23
CA TYR A 195 10.90 11.09 16.63
C TYR A 195 12.16 10.24 16.85
N LEU A 196 12.22 9.05 16.25
CA LEU A 196 13.41 8.18 16.32
C LEU A 196 14.63 8.82 15.68
N SER A 197 14.47 9.48 14.52
CA SER A 197 15.54 10.19 13.84
C SER A 197 16.09 11.34 14.68
N LEU A 198 15.21 12.11 15.32
CA LEU A 198 15.60 13.18 16.27
C LEU A 198 16.36 12.62 17.47
N GLN A 199 15.89 11.52 18.05
CA GLN A 199 16.58 10.89 19.19
C GLN A 199 17.95 10.32 18.80
N ALA A 200 18.03 9.67 17.62
CA ALA A 200 19.26 8.99 17.23
C ALA A 200 20.33 9.96 16.69
N THR A 201 19.94 10.95 15.90
CA THR A 201 20.88 11.78 15.12
C THR A 201 20.68 13.29 15.28
N GLY A 202 19.63 13.72 15.99
CA GLY A 202 19.25 15.15 16.07
C GLY A 202 18.63 15.71 14.79
N ASN A 203 18.43 14.90 13.75
CA ASN A 203 17.87 15.34 12.48
C ASN A 203 16.36 15.03 12.40
N PRO A 204 15.49 16.02 12.11
CA PRO A 204 14.05 15.79 12.01
C PRO A 204 13.63 15.06 10.72
N ILE A 205 14.50 14.96 9.73
CA ILE A 205 14.21 14.26 8.44
C ILE A 205 14.86 12.88 8.48
N PRO A 206 14.08 11.78 8.63
CA PRO A 206 14.62 10.43 8.79
C PRO A 206 15.58 10.02 7.67
N GLN A 207 15.29 10.39 6.43
CA GLN A 207 16.12 10.10 5.26
C GLN A 207 17.53 10.74 5.36
N LEU A 208 17.62 11.92 5.94
CA LEU A 208 18.91 12.59 6.19
C LEU A 208 19.57 12.06 7.46
N GLY A 209 18.75 11.77 8.49
CA GLY A 209 19.20 11.13 9.73
C GLY A 209 19.89 9.81 9.48
N PHE A 210 19.39 9.01 8.55
CA PHE A 210 19.94 7.70 8.20
C PHE A 210 21.40 7.74 7.73
N GLY A 211 21.80 8.81 7.05
CA GLY A 211 23.20 9.07 6.64
C GLY A 211 24.03 9.88 7.62
N SER A 212 23.46 10.30 8.76
CA SER A 212 24.07 11.20 9.74
C SER A 212 24.79 10.44 10.84
N LYS A 213 25.59 11.18 11.63
CA LYS A 213 26.16 10.65 12.87
C LYS A 213 25.15 10.69 14.00
N THR A 214 25.22 9.69 14.86
CA THR A 214 24.48 9.66 16.13
C THR A 214 25.02 10.71 17.10
N MET A 215 24.31 10.95 18.18
CA MET A 215 24.77 11.84 19.25
C MET A 215 26.13 11.42 19.86
N ASP A 216 26.48 10.15 19.77
CA ASP A 216 27.77 9.59 20.23
C ASP A 216 28.91 9.81 19.22
N GLY A 217 28.63 10.46 18.07
CA GLY A 217 29.63 10.75 17.03
C GLY A 217 29.90 9.62 16.03
N VAL A 218 29.27 8.44 16.20
CA VAL A 218 29.36 7.28 15.30
C VAL A 218 28.30 7.42 14.19
N TYR A 219 28.58 6.94 12.98
CA TYR A 219 27.55 6.92 11.94
C TYR A 219 26.40 5.96 12.30
N LEU A 220 25.15 6.39 12.04
CA LEU A 220 23.96 5.59 12.37
C LEU A 220 24.01 4.19 11.76
N LEU A 221 24.45 4.04 10.51
CA LEU A 221 24.61 2.75 9.84
C LEU A 221 25.61 1.84 10.52
N GLU A 222 26.70 2.39 11.07
CA GLU A 222 27.69 1.64 11.85
C GLU A 222 27.09 1.13 13.15
N LYS A 223 26.35 2.01 13.86
CA LYS A 223 25.64 1.64 15.08
C LYS A 223 24.57 0.58 14.83
N LEU A 224 23.84 0.66 13.71
CA LEU A 224 22.89 -0.36 13.29
C LEU A 224 23.56 -1.70 12.98
N ASN A 225 24.73 -1.68 12.32
CA ASN A 225 25.50 -2.89 12.08
C ASN A 225 25.91 -3.58 13.39
N GLN A 226 26.38 -2.81 14.35
CA GLN A 226 26.77 -3.34 15.65
C GLN A 226 25.56 -3.91 16.38
N LEU A 227 24.47 -3.16 16.48
CA LEU A 227 23.24 -3.62 17.12
C LEU A 227 22.68 -4.90 16.46
N SER A 228 22.72 -5.00 15.14
CA SER A 228 22.29 -6.20 14.43
C SER A 228 23.12 -7.43 14.82
N VAL A 229 24.44 -7.28 14.88
CA VAL A 229 25.34 -8.36 15.29
C VAL A 229 25.16 -8.72 16.77
N ASP A 230 25.00 -7.74 17.66
CA ASP A 230 24.77 -7.95 19.09
C ASP A 230 23.45 -8.70 19.36
N LEU A 231 22.44 -8.53 18.50
CA LEU A 231 21.16 -9.24 18.52
C LEU A 231 21.17 -10.60 17.82
N GLY A 232 22.33 -11.02 17.29
CA GLY A 232 22.50 -12.31 16.61
C GLY A 232 22.08 -12.30 15.13
N PHE A 233 21.86 -11.12 14.53
CA PHE A 233 21.61 -10.96 13.11
C PHE A 233 22.92 -10.64 12.36
N GLU A 234 22.89 -10.78 11.05
CA GLU A 234 23.97 -10.27 10.18
C GLU A 234 23.97 -8.74 10.17
N LYS A 235 25.10 -8.15 9.75
CA LYS A 235 25.22 -6.68 9.65
C LYS A 235 24.10 -6.09 8.79
N TYR A 236 23.48 -5.02 9.24
CA TYR A 236 22.40 -4.34 8.53
C TYR A 236 22.75 -3.99 7.08
N THR A 237 23.98 -3.53 6.85
CA THR A 237 24.47 -3.11 5.53
C THR A 237 25.03 -4.26 4.68
N ASP A 238 24.95 -5.52 5.13
CA ASP A 238 25.46 -6.64 4.33
C ASP A 238 24.58 -6.89 3.12
N VAL A 239 25.17 -6.69 1.94
CA VAL A 239 24.53 -6.89 0.63
C VAL A 239 24.70 -8.31 0.11
N ASN A 240 25.55 -9.14 0.75
CA ASN A 240 25.88 -10.48 0.28
C ASN A 240 24.89 -11.56 0.75
N ARG A 241 23.86 -11.17 1.48
CA ARG A 241 22.79 -12.09 1.96
C ARG A 241 22.06 -12.82 0.83
N THR A 242 22.08 -12.23 -0.38
CA THR A 242 21.38 -12.78 -1.55
C THR A 242 22.24 -12.57 -2.78
N THR A 243 22.27 -13.53 -3.72
CA THR A 243 22.97 -13.36 -4.98
C THR A 243 22.31 -12.28 -5.84
N LEU A 244 23.09 -11.54 -6.64
CA LEU A 244 22.59 -10.52 -7.59
C LEU A 244 21.49 -11.09 -8.50
N ILE A 245 21.63 -12.35 -8.91
CA ILE A 245 20.63 -13.05 -9.73
C ILE A 245 19.29 -13.15 -8.99
N ASN A 246 19.29 -13.53 -7.71
CA ASN A 246 18.08 -13.61 -6.91
C ASN A 246 17.47 -12.23 -6.69
N VAL A 247 18.28 -11.20 -6.38
CA VAL A 247 17.80 -9.81 -6.27
C VAL A 247 17.11 -9.37 -7.55
N PHE A 248 17.71 -9.65 -8.71
CA PHE A 248 17.13 -9.33 -10.00
C PHE A 248 15.78 -10.02 -10.20
N PHE A 249 15.70 -11.33 -10.00
CA PHE A 249 14.44 -12.07 -10.22
C PHE A 249 13.35 -11.74 -9.21
N ILE A 250 13.69 -11.51 -7.93
CA ILE A 250 12.72 -11.06 -6.92
C ILE A 250 12.17 -9.68 -7.31
N THR A 251 13.06 -8.74 -7.62
CA THR A 251 12.66 -7.38 -8.02
C THR A 251 11.82 -7.40 -9.30
N ALA A 252 12.23 -8.17 -10.31
CA ALA A 252 11.50 -8.30 -11.56
C ALA A 252 10.12 -8.95 -11.36
N ALA A 253 10.03 -10.03 -10.58
CA ALA A 253 8.76 -10.70 -10.28
C ALA A 253 7.78 -9.76 -9.57
N LEU A 254 8.25 -9.00 -8.59
CA LEU A 254 7.46 -8.00 -7.89
C LEU A 254 7.05 -6.85 -8.81
N MET A 255 7.95 -6.39 -9.68
CA MET A 255 7.70 -5.30 -10.62
C MET A 255 6.62 -5.66 -11.64
N PHE A 256 6.73 -6.82 -12.29
CA PHE A 256 5.73 -7.29 -13.25
C PHE A 256 4.41 -7.69 -12.58
N GLY A 257 4.48 -8.34 -11.41
CA GLY A 257 3.31 -8.70 -10.62
C GLY A 257 2.50 -7.48 -10.19
N THR A 258 3.16 -6.46 -9.66
CA THR A 258 2.51 -5.22 -9.23
C THR A 258 1.89 -4.44 -10.39
N ALA A 259 2.53 -4.41 -11.55
CA ALA A 259 1.98 -3.77 -12.75
C ALA A 259 0.67 -4.42 -13.23
N GLY A 260 0.42 -5.69 -12.88
CA GLY A 260 -0.78 -6.44 -13.24
C GLY A 260 -1.90 -6.45 -12.20
N LEU A 261 -1.76 -5.77 -11.05
CA LEU A 261 -2.74 -5.81 -9.96
C LEU A 261 -4.06 -5.12 -10.33
N PRO A 262 -5.19 -5.85 -10.37
CA PRO A 262 -6.47 -5.30 -10.84
C PRO A 262 -6.96 -4.11 -10.01
N HIS A 263 -6.78 -4.14 -8.68
CA HIS A 263 -7.22 -3.08 -7.77
C HIS A 263 -6.43 -1.78 -7.95
N VAL A 264 -5.18 -1.85 -8.39
CA VAL A 264 -4.38 -0.65 -8.74
C VAL A 264 -4.77 -0.11 -10.10
N ILE A 265 -4.93 -0.99 -11.07
CA ILE A 265 -5.29 -0.64 -12.45
C ILE A 265 -6.62 0.13 -12.49
N VAL A 266 -7.61 -0.29 -11.70
CA VAL A 266 -8.94 0.34 -11.68
C VAL A 266 -8.89 1.83 -11.30
N ARG A 267 -7.88 2.29 -10.58
CA ARG A 267 -7.68 3.69 -10.20
C ARG A 267 -7.55 4.62 -11.40
N PHE A 268 -7.03 4.15 -12.51
CA PHE A 268 -6.90 4.96 -13.72
C PHE A 268 -8.22 5.17 -14.46
N PHE A 269 -9.24 4.37 -14.16
CA PHE A 269 -10.59 4.57 -14.71
C PHE A 269 -11.41 5.59 -13.92
N THR A 270 -11.05 5.90 -12.68
CA THR A 270 -11.82 6.78 -11.79
C THR A 270 -11.65 8.28 -12.08
N VAL A 271 -10.59 8.67 -12.78
CA VAL A 271 -10.31 10.08 -13.12
C VAL A 271 -10.94 10.50 -14.46
N PRO A 272 -11.25 11.80 -14.67
CA PRO A 272 -11.98 12.25 -15.88
C PRO A 272 -11.21 12.06 -17.19
N LYS A 273 -9.94 12.44 -17.23
CA LYS A 273 -9.16 12.56 -18.47
C LYS A 273 -7.86 11.74 -18.42
N VAL A 274 -7.30 11.42 -19.59
CA VAL A 274 -5.98 10.76 -19.71
C VAL A 274 -4.87 11.58 -19.05
N ARG A 275 -4.92 12.92 -19.15
CA ARG A 275 -3.99 13.81 -18.47
C ARG A 275 -4.09 13.65 -16.95
N ASP A 276 -5.30 13.54 -16.42
CA ASP A 276 -5.55 13.41 -14.99
C ASP A 276 -5.04 12.05 -14.46
N ALA A 277 -5.09 11.00 -15.27
CA ALA A 277 -4.50 9.71 -14.93
C ALA A 277 -2.97 9.81 -14.74
N ARG A 278 -2.27 10.55 -15.61
CA ARG A 278 -0.83 10.80 -15.49
C ARG A 278 -0.50 11.65 -14.26
N ILE A 279 -1.27 12.72 -14.03
CA ILE A 279 -1.09 13.59 -12.86
C ILE A 279 -1.33 12.79 -11.57
N SER A 280 -2.38 12.00 -11.53
CA SER A 280 -2.69 11.11 -10.39
C SER A 280 -1.57 10.11 -10.12
N ALA A 281 -0.98 9.52 -11.17
CA ALA A 281 0.15 8.62 -11.06
C ALA A 281 1.38 9.31 -10.45
N GLY A 282 1.65 10.55 -10.86
CA GLY A 282 2.75 11.34 -10.29
C GLY A 282 2.54 11.65 -8.80
N TRP A 283 1.34 12.05 -8.40
CA TRP A 283 1.00 12.26 -6.99
C TRP A 283 1.09 10.97 -6.16
N ALA A 284 0.58 9.86 -6.69
CA ALA A 284 0.70 8.57 -6.01
C ALA A 284 2.16 8.17 -5.79
N LEU A 285 3.03 8.34 -6.80
CA LEU A 285 4.47 8.08 -6.66
C LEU A 285 5.11 8.96 -5.59
N LEU A 286 4.77 10.25 -5.53
CA LEU A 286 5.27 11.13 -4.48
C LEU A 286 4.85 10.63 -3.09
N PHE A 287 3.59 10.29 -2.91
CA PHE A 287 3.06 9.82 -1.64
C PHE A 287 3.61 8.45 -1.22
N ILE A 288 3.80 7.53 -2.17
CA ILE A 288 4.45 6.24 -1.94
C ILE A 288 5.93 6.43 -1.57
N SER A 289 6.62 7.38 -2.23
CA SER A 289 8.02 7.66 -1.95
C SER A 289 8.25 8.13 -0.51
N ILE A 290 7.35 8.96 0.03
CA ILE A 290 7.42 9.39 1.44
C ILE A 290 7.40 8.18 2.37
N LEU A 291 6.46 7.22 2.15
CA LEU A 291 6.39 6.01 2.94
C LEU A 291 7.65 5.15 2.80
N TYR A 292 8.06 4.85 1.57
CA TYR A 292 9.10 3.85 1.30
C TYR A 292 10.52 4.34 1.57
N THR A 293 10.77 5.64 1.54
CA THR A 293 12.06 6.21 1.97
C THR A 293 12.14 6.39 3.49
N THR A 294 11.03 6.27 4.19
CA THR A 294 10.98 6.33 5.66
C THR A 294 11.02 4.91 6.28
N ALA A 295 10.74 3.87 5.52
CA ALA A 295 10.66 2.49 6.03
C ALA A 295 12.03 1.88 6.43
N PRO A 296 13.17 2.17 5.76
CA PRO A 296 14.49 1.73 6.23
C PRO A 296 14.90 2.36 7.54
#